data_cec14caa3e6119a324945bdd3964f11c
#
_entry.id   cec14caa3e6119a324945bdd3964f11c
#
_cell.length_a   1.000
_cell.length_b   1.000
_cell.length_c   1.000
_cell.angle_alpha   90.00
_cell.angle_beta   90.00
_cell.angle_gamma   90.00
#
_symmetry.space_group_name_H-M   'P 1'
#
loop_
_entity.id
_entity.type
_entity.pdbx_description
1 polymer ?
#
loop_
_entity_poly.entity_id
_entity_poly.type
_entity_poly.pdbx_seq_one_letter_code
_entity_poly.pdbx_strand_id
1 'polypeptide(L)'
;MKLEKLLERMDYKVLAGSTDIEISTLVYDSRKVEKASVFVCISGAVSDAHDFIPDVVKKGAAAVVVEKDVTPIEGVTYIKVDDTRLALACMS
;
A
#
# COMPACT_ATOMS: atom_id res chain seq x y z
N MET A 1 4.50 -10.66 9.50
CA MET A 1 5.00 -10.79 8.11
C MET A 1 5.68 -9.50 7.71
N LYS A 2 6.83 -9.58 7.10
CA LYS A 2 7.58 -8.40 6.67
C LYS A 2 7.08 -7.89 5.33
N LEU A 3 7.00 -6.57 5.18
CA LEU A 3 6.60 -5.96 3.91
C LEU A 3 7.55 -6.37 2.77
N GLU A 4 8.85 -6.41 3.01
CA GLU A 4 9.82 -6.80 2.00
C GLU A 4 9.58 -8.20 1.44
N LYS A 5 9.03 -9.11 2.24
CA LYS A 5 8.68 -10.46 1.80
C LYS A 5 7.56 -10.43 0.77
N LEU A 6 6.58 -9.55 0.96
CA LEU A 6 5.49 -9.42 0.00
C LEU A 6 5.96 -8.84 -1.32
N LEU A 7 6.99 -8.01 -1.30
CA LEU A 7 7.47 -7.28 -2.47
C LEU A 7 8.54 -8.03 -3.27
N GLU A 8 9.09 -9.11 -2.74
CA GLU A 8 10.28 -9.75 -3.34
C GLU A 8 10.10 -10.30 -4.75
N ARG A 9 8.86 -10.56 -5.17
CA ARG A 9 8.56 -11.14 -6.48
C ARG A 9 8.13 -10.12 -7.54
N MET A 10 8.20 -8.83 -7.21
CA MET A 10 7.70 -7.81 -8.11
C MET A 10 8.66 -6.63 -8.16
N ASP A 11 8.57 -5.87 -9.25
CA ASP A 11 9.32 -4.63 -9.37
C ASP A 11 8.56 -3.52 -8.64
N TYR A 12 9.26 -2.74 -7.85
CA TYR A 12 8.67 -1.66 -7.09
C TYR A 12 9.70 -0.57 -6.83
N LYS A 13 9.21 0.60 -6.44
CA LYS A 13 10.04 1.72 -6.03
C LYS A 13 9.56 2.21 -4.67
N VAL A 14 10.48 2.42 -3.75
CA VAL A 14 10.15 2.97 -2.43
C VAL A 14 10.14 4.49 -2.54
N LEU A 15 8.99 5.12 -2.33
CA LEU A 15 8.85 6.56 -2.34
C LEU A 15 9.16 7.17 -0.98
N ALA A 16 8.87 6.45 0.09
CA ALA A 16 9.11 6.91 1.45
C ALA A 16 9.08 5.73 2.41
N GLY A 17 9.72 5.87 3.56
CA GLY A 17 9.72 4.85 4.60
C GLY A 17 10.67 3.70 4.33
N SER A 18 10.38 2.56 4.91
CA SER A 18 11.22 1.36 4.84
C SER A 18 10.37 0.12 4.56
N THR A 19 10.95 -0.85 3.83
CA THR A 19 10.32 -2.14 3.61
C THR A 19 10.59 -3.12 4.75
N ASP A 20 11.48 -2.78 5.67
CA ASP A 20 11.82 -3.62 6.82
C ASP A 20 10.87 -3.34 7.98
N ILE A 21 9.58 -3.55 7.75
CA ILE A 21 8.52 -3.36 8.75
C ILE A 21 7.62 -4.58 8.80
N GLU A 22 7.08 -4.83 10.00
CA GLU A 22 6.08 -5.88 10.18
C GLU A 22 4.71 -5.37 9.79
N ILE A 23 3.96 -6.18 9.06
CA ILE A 23 2.58 -5.87 8.69
C ILE A 23 1.66 -7.00 9.13
N SER A 24 0.42 -6.64 9.45
CA SER A 24 -0.57 -7.60 9.95
C SER A 24 -1.35 -8.25 8.81
N THR A 25 -1.74 -7.47 7.81
CA THR A 25 -2.59 -7.96 6.74
C THR A 25 -2.45 -7.10 5.48
N LEU A 26 -2.84 -7.68 4.36
CA LEU A 26 -2.88 -7.03 3.06
C LEU A 26 -4.34 -6.73 2.74
N VAL A 27 -4.66 -5.46 2.47
CA VAL A 27 -6.03 -5.06 2.16
C VAL A 27 -6.06 -4.15 0.93
N TYR A 28 -7.18 -4.15 0.23
CA TYR A 28 -7.43 -3.25 -0.90
C TYR A 28 -8.76 -2.50 -0.75
N ASP A 29 -9.45 -2.71 0.36
CA ASP A 29 -10.68 -2.02 0.70
C ASP A 29 -10.42 -1.12 1.91
N SER A 30 -10.59 0.19 1.75
CA SER A 30 -10.32 1.16 2.81
C SER A 30 -11.13 0.91 4.08
N ARG A 31 -12.27 0.23 3.96
CA ARG A 31 -13.12 -0.09 5.11
C ARG A 31 -12.57 -1.23 5.95
N LYS A 32 -11.64 -2.00 5.41
CA LYS A 32 -11.05 -3.17 6.07
C LYS A 32 -9.66 -2.90 6.61
N VAL A 33 -9.18 -1.68 6.50
CA VAL A 33 -7.87 -1.32 7.01
C VAL A 33 -7.84 -1.43 8.53
N GLU A 34 -6.79 -2.05 9.04
CA GLU A 34 -6.55 -2.17 10.46
C GLU A 34 -5.11 -1.80 10.77
N LYS A 35 -4.74 -1.78 12.04
CA LYS A 35 -3.41 -1.40 12.47
C LYS A 35 -2.34 -2.28 11.82
N ALA A 36 -1.29 -1.66 11.29
CA ALA A 36 -0.15 -2.33 10.65
C ALA A 36 -0.51 -3.06 9.35
N SER A 37 -1.60 -2.66 8.67
CA SER A 37 -1.96 -3.25 7.38
C SER A 37 -1.22 -2.58 6.23
N VAL A 38 -1.16 -3.27 5.09
CA VAL A 38 -0.72 -2.71 3.81
C VAL A 38 -1.97 -2.46 2.97
N PHE A 39 -2.15 -1.22 2.55
CA PHE A 39 -3.27 -0.85 1.69
C PHE A 39 -2.81 -0.73 0.24
N VAL A 40 -3.43 -1.50 -0.65
CA VAL A 40 -3.14 -1.45 -2.09
C VAL A 40 -4.18 -0.57 -2.77
N CYS A 41 -3.72 0.52 -3.41
CA CYS A 41 -4.61 1.47 -4.07
C CYS A 41 -5.01 0.95 -5.45
N ILE A 42 -6.20 0.38 -5.54
CA ILE A 42 -6.76 -0.10 -6.80
C ILE A 42 -7.58 1.01 -7.44
N SER A 43 -7.19 1.44 -8.63
CA SER A 43 -7.94 2.46 -9.37
C SER A 43 -9.13 1.80 -10.05
N GLY A 44 -10.33 2.33 -9.78
CA GLY A 44 -11.58 1.84 -10.36
C GLY A 44 -12.14 2.79 -11.41
N ALA A 45 -13.19 2.35 -12.10
CA ALA A 45 -13.87 3.17 -13.11
C ALA A 45 -14.62 4.34 -12.49
N VAL A 46 -15.06 4.21 -11.24
CA VAL A 46 -15.88 5.21 -10.55
C VAL A 46 -15.08 6.06 -9.58
N SER A 47 -14.11 5.44 -8.90
CA SER A 47 -13.30 6.14 -7.90
C SER A 47 -11.86 5.65 -7.94
N ASP A 48 -10.96 6.51 -7.48
CA ASP A 48 -9.54 6.20 -7.38
C ASP A 48 -9.22 5.96 -5.91
N ALA A 49 -8.76 4.75 -5.59
CA ALA A 49 -8.43 4.39 -4.22
C ALA A 49 -7.30 5.24 -3.64
N HIS A 50 -6.51 5.92 -4.47
CA HIS A 50 -5.48 6.84 -4.00
C HIS A 50 -6.09 7.99 -3.17
N ASP A 51 -7.35 8.33 -3.40
CA ASP A 51 -8.04 9.39 -2.65
C ASP A 51 -8.32 8.97 -1.20
N PHE A 52 -8.26 7.69 -0.90
CA PHE A 52 -8.52 7.17 0.45
C PHE A 52 -7.27 7.06 1.31
N ILE A 53 -6.09 7.43 0.77
CA ILE A 53 -4.84 7.30 1.52
C ILE A 53 -4.88 8.00 2.88
N PRO A 54 -5.34 9.26 3.00
CA PRO A 54 -5.39 9.89 4.32
C PRO A 54 -6.26 9.13 5.32
N ASP A 55 -7.37 8.57 4.86
CA ASP A 55 -8.27 7.81 5.72
C ASP A 55 -7.65 6.51 6.19
N VAL A 56 -7.01 5.77 5.28
CA VAL A 56 -6.41 4.48 5.67
C VAL A 56 -5.21 4.68 6.59
N VAL A 57 -4.47 5.78 6.42
CA VAL A 57 -3.37 6.12 7.32
C VAL A 57 -3.91 6.38 8.72
N LYS A 58 -5.03 7.08 8.85
CA LYS A 58 -5.69 7.33 10.14
C LYS A 58 -6.15 6.04 10.79
N LYS A 59 -6.51 5.04 10.00
CA LYS A 59 -6.96 3.73 10.51
C LYS A 59 -5.80 2.83 10.92
N GLY A 60 -4.56 3.25 10.66
CA GLY A 60 -3.39 2.53 11.14
C GLY A 60 -2.60 1.80 10.07
N ALA A 61 -2.85 2.06 8.78
CA ALA A 61 -2.08 1.44 7.71
C ALA A 61 -0.59 1.75 7.88
N ALA A 62 0.25 0.73 7.83
CA ALA A 62 1.70 0.88 7.95
C ALA A 62 2.35 1.19 6.61
N ALA A 63 1.74 0.78 5.51
CA ALA A 63 2.27 0.98 4.17
C ALA A 63 1.13 1.13 3.16
N VAL A 64 1.43 1.83 2.07
CA VAL A 64 0.49 2.04 0.97
C VAL A 64 1.20 1.72 -0.33
N VAL A 65 0.54 0.94 -1.20
CA VAL A 65 1.04 0.62 -2.54
C VAL A 65 0.27 1.45 -3.56
N VAL A 66 0.99 2.22 -4.37
CA VAL A 66 0.38 3.19 -5.29
C VAL A 66 0.86 2.96 -6.72
N GLU A 67 0.09 3.47 -7.70
CA GLU A 67 0.46 3.43 -9.13
C GLU A 67 1.02 4.75 -9.63
N LYS A 68 0.82 5.82 -8.88
CA LYS A 68 1.24 7.16 -9.29
C LYS A 68 2.00 7.85 -8.18
N ASP A 69 2.70 8.92 -8.53
CA ASP A 69 3.41 9.71 -7.55
C ASP A 69 2.41 10.44 -6.66
N VAL A 70 2.59 10.28 -5.35
CA VAL A 70 1.76 10.95 -4.35
C VAL A 70 2.68 11.56 -3.31
N THR A 71 2.17 12.56 -2.58
CA THR A 71 2.92 13.15 -1.48
C THR A 71 2.89 12.21 -0.28
N PRO A 72 4.03 11.65 0.15
CA PRO A 72 4.04 10.72 1.27
C PRO A 72 3.64 11.39 2.58
N ILE A 73 2.90 10.65 3.40
CA ILE A 73 2.57 11.07 4.76
C ILE A 73 3.65 10.50 5.68
N GLU A 74 4.17 11.35 6.58
CA GLU A 74 5.23 10.95 7.49
C GLU A 74 4.80 9.76 8.35
N GLY A 75 5.72 8.82 8.53
CA GLY A 75 5.48 7.64 9.35
C GLY A 75 4.87 6.46 8.59
N VAL A 76 4.61 6.61 7.29
CA VAL A 76 4.02 5.56 6.47
C VAL A 76 4.95 5.23 5.30
N THR A 77 5.12 3.94 5.02
CA THR A 77 5.91 3.48 3.86
C THR A 77 5.06 3.58 2.59
N TYR A 78 5.62 4.21 1.56
CA TYR A 78 4.96 4.33 0.26
C TYR A 78 5.73 3.55 -0.78
N ILE A 79 5.04 2.64 -1.46
CA ILE A 79 5.61 1.77 -2.50
C ILE A 79 4.90 2.10 -3.82
N LYS A 80 5.67 2.42 -4.84
CA LYS A 80 5.12 2.67 -6.18
C LYS A 80 5.34 1.46 -7.08
N VAL A 81 4.29 1.06 -7.79
CA VAL A 81 4.32 -0.03 -8.77
C VAL A 81 3.66 0.43 -10.06
N ASP A 82 3.90 -0.30 -11.14
CA ASP A 82 3.30 0.03 -12.45
C ASP A 82 1.82 -0.35 -12.52
N ASP A 83 1.44 -1.42 -11.82
CA ASP A 83 0.06 -1.93 -11.84
C ASP A 83 -0.27 -2.50 -10.47
N THR A 84 -1.15 -1.80 -9.74
CA THR A 84 -1.52 -2.22 -8.39
C THR A 84 -2.34 -3.50 -8.36
N ARG A 85 -3.12 -3.77 -9.41
CA ARG A 85 -3.87 -5.03 -9.48
C ARG A 85 -2.94 -6.22 -9.64
N LEU A 86 -1.92 -6.07 -10.48
CA LEU A 86 -0.89 -7.09 -10.64
C LEU A 86 -0.09 -7.25 -9.35
N ALA A 87 0.25 -6.14 -8.71
CA ALA A 87 0.96 -6.14 -7.44
C ALA A 87 0.16 -6.89 -6.37
N LEU A 88 -1.14 -6.63 -6.29
CA LEU A 88 -2.01 -7.32 -5.34
C LEU A 88 -2.00 -8.83 -5.58
N ALA A 89 -2.07 -9.24 -6.85
CA ALA A 89 -2.02 -10.66 -7.19
C ALA A 89 -0.67 -11.30 -6.81
N CYS A 90 0.42 -10.56 -6.98
CA CYS A 90 1.76 -11.05 -6.61
C CYS A 90 1.94 -11.16 -5.09
N MET A 91 1.30 -10.26 -4.35
CA MET A 91 1.44 -10.21 -2.88
C MET A 91 0.50 -11.15 -2.15
N SER A 92 -0.59 -11.55 -2.79
CA SER A 92 -1.60 -12.39 -2.13
C SER A 92 -1.38 -13.89 -2.27
#